data_bf6ae73ba23628ced1d4a42c9c6a0f10
#
_entry.id   bf6ae73ba23628ced1d4a42c9c6a0f10
#
_cell.length_a   1.000
_cell.length_b   1.000
_cell.length_c   1.000
_cell.angle_alpha   90.00
_cell.angle_beta   90.00
_cell.angle_gamma   90.00
#
_symmetry.space_group_name_H-M   'P 1'
#
loop_
_entity.id
_entity.type
_entity.pdbx_description
1 polymer ?
#
loop_
_entity_poly.entity_id
_entity_poly.type
_entity_poly.pdbx_seq_one_letter_code
_entity_poly.pdbx_strand_id
1 'polypeptide(L)'
;MRKYNIKRISVILFFITTFFVSACGQTTSQGEKAKTPGQVSTEAKDPEKKYKVTFIELGSVRCIPCQQMQPVMKSIEAKYGKDVKVDFHDVWTDAGKPFGVKYGIEAIPTQVFLDETGKEYYRHVGFFPEEELVKILQMKGVKIN
;
A
#
# COMPACT_ATOMS: atom_id res chain seq x y z
N MET A 1 -6.65 -34.82 -19.67
CA MET A 1 -8.10 -34.78 -19.50
C MET A 1 -8.49 -35.53 -18.25
N ARG A 2 -8.82 -34.89 -17.17
CA ARG A 2 -9.37 -35.49 -15.96
C ARG A 2 -10.61 -34.71 -15.55
N LYS A 3 -11.76 -35.28 -15.84
CA LYS A 3 -13.08 -34.77 -15.48
C LYS A 3 -13.31 -34.99 -13.99
N TYR A 4 -13.50 -33.93 -13.20
CA TYR A 4 -13.98 -34.05 -11.83
C TYR A 4 -15.51 -34.08 -11.83
N ASN A 5 -16.03 -35.24 -11.42
CA ASN A 5 -17.46 -35.47 -11.20
C ASN A 5 -17.90 -34.80 -9.90
N ILE A 6 -18.84 -33.87 -10.03
CA ILE A 6 -19.65 -33.37 -8.92
C ILE A 6 -20.79 -34.40 -8.72
N LYS A 7 -20.73 -35.14 -7.65
CA LYS A 7 -21.92 -35.88 -7.15
C LYS A 7 -21.97 -35.74 -5.62
N ARG A 8 -23.02 -35.00 -5.21
CA ARG A 8 -23.95 -35.32 -4.12
C ARG A 8 -23.37 -35.74 -2.78
N ILE A 9 -23.67 -34.97 -1.77
CA ILE A 9 -24.19 -35.36 -0.45
C ILE A 9 -24.77 -34.08 0.11
N SER A 10 -25.94 -33.79 0.07
CA SER A 10 -27.21 -34.19 0.68
C SER A 10 -27.18 -34.31 2.19
N VAL A 11 -27.77 -33.28 2.80
CA VAL A 11 -28.68 -33.32 3.96
C VAL A 11 -28.16 -34.03 5.22
N ILE A 12 -27.97 -33.27 6.27
CA ILE A 12 -28.54 -33.63 7.57
C ILE A 12 -28.95 -32.35 8.29
N LEU A 13 -30.24 -32.25 8.38
CA LEU A 13 -31.06 -31.44 9.26
C LEU A 13 -30.99 -32.08 10.64
N PHE A 14 -30.94 -31.38 11.74
CA PHE A 14 -31.73 -31.63 12.94
C PHE A 14 -31.18 -30.90 14.15
N PHE A 15 -32.10 -30.22 14.76
CA PHE A 15 -32.52 -29.96 16.13
C PHE A 15 -31.79 -28.84 16.88
N ILE A 16 -32.48 -27.73 17.05
CA ILE A 16 -33.41 -27.30 18.12
C ILE A 16 -32.88 -27.65 19.53
N THR A 17 -32.55 -26.64 20.27
CA THR A 17 -33.12 -26.43 21.62
C THR A 17 -32.90 -24.99 22.08
N THR A 18 -33.99 -24.35 22.31
CA THR A 18 -34.24 -23.17 23.15
C THR A 18 -33.81 -23.42 24.59
N PHE A 19 -33.30 -22.40 25.30
CA PHE A 19 -33.66 -22.10 26.69
C PHE A 19 -32.97 -20.81 27.13
N PHE A 20 -33.78 -19.78 27.36
CA PHE A 20 -34.16 -19.08 28.60
C PHE A 20 -33.03 -18.25 29.24
N VAL A 21 -33.25 -16.97 29.16
CA VAL A 21 -33.86 -15.98 30.07
C VAL A 21 -33.06 -15.63 31.31
N SER A 22 -32.97 -14.37 31.48
CA SER A 22 -33.00 -13.56 32.75
C SER A 22 -31.63 -13.05 33.17
N ALA A 23 -31.46 -11.85 33.31
CA ALA A 23 -31.91 -10.77 34.08
C ALA A 23 -30.76 -9.80 34.33
N CYS A 24 -31.06 -8.57 34.06
CA CYS A 24 -30.83 -7.39 34.87
C CYS A 24 -29.52 -7.28 35.68
N GLY A 25 -28.77 -6.26 35.40
CA GLY A 25 -27.69 -5.74 36.24
C GLY A 25 -27.09 -4.48 35.65
N GLN A 26 -27.80 -3.35 35.82
CA GLN A 26 -27.21 -2.02 35.60
C GLN A 26 -26.15 -1.79 36.67
N THR A 27 -24.96 -1.44 36.27
CA THR A 27 -24.07 -0.64 37.12
C THR A 27 -23.25 0.26 36.23
N THR A 28 -23.58 1.52 36.30
CA THR A 28 -22.81 2.68 35.86
C THR A 28 -21.43 2.65 36.51
N SER A 29 -20.38 2.74 35.67
CA SER A 29 -19.13 3.35 36.12
C SER A 29 -18.39 3.95 34.95
N GLN A 30 -18.11 5.19 35.13
CA GLN A 30 -17.47 6.18 34.27
C GLN A 30 -16.08 5.77 33.78
N GLY A 31 -15.82 6.11 32.50
CA GLY A 31 -14.66 6.91 32.11
C GLY A 31 -13.31 6.24 32.16
N GLU A 32 -12.87 5.74 31.03
CA GLU A 32 -11.47 5.95 30.69
C GLU A 32 -11.33 6.03 29.16
N LYS A 33 -10.90 7.20 28.74
CA LYS A 33 -10.68 7.59 27.37
C LYS A 33 -9.37 6.93 26.91
N ALA A 34 -9.42 5.68 26.45
CA ALA A 34 -8.31 5.06 25.77
C ALA A 34 -8.20 5.68 24.38
N LYS A 35 -7.16 6.48 24.23
CA LYS A 35 -6.68 7.10 23.00
C LYS A 35 -6.32 5.99 22.02
N THR A 36 -7.12 5.81 20.98
CA THR A 36 -6.83 4.93 19.85
C THR A 36 -5.62 5.46 19.09
N PRO A 37 -4.55 4.70 18.93
CA PRO A 37 -3.47 5.06 18.03
C PRO A 37 -3.81 4.62 16.61
N GLY A 38 -3.77 5.58 15.69
CA GLY A 38 -3.44 5.33 14.30
C GLY A 38 -4.57 4.82 13.43
N GLN A 39 -5.44 5.73 12.99
CA GLN A 39 -6.11 5.55 11.71
C GLN A 39 -5.03 5.47 10.63
N VAL A 40 -4.80 4.25 10.12
CA VAL A 40 -4.23 4.06 8.79
C VAL A 40 -5.23 4.69 7.84
N SER A 41 -4.90 5.87 7.33
CA SER A 41 -5.61 6.48 6.24
C SER A 41 -5.47 5.55 5.03
N THR A 42 -6.47 4.71 4.80
CA THR A 42 -6.74 4.15 3.49
C THR A 42 -7.04 5.35 2.59
N GLU A 43 -6.01 5.84 1.90
CA GLU A 43 -6.20 6.80 0.82
C GLU A 43 -7.20 6.20 -0.16
N ALA A 44 -8.38 6.79 -0.18
CA ALA A 44 -9.37 6.55 -1.20
C ALA A 44 -8.71 6.89 -2.54
N LYS A 45 -8.40 5.87 -3.32
CA LYS A 45 -7.91 5.96 -4.69
C LYS A 45 -8.95 6.78 -5.45
N ASP A 46 -8.63 8.03 -5.77
CA ASP A 46 -9.42 8.84 -6.70
C ASP A 46 -9.38 8.14 -8.06
N PRO A 47 -10.51 7.57 -8.55
CA PRO A 47 -10.51 6.70 -9.71
C PRO A 47 -10.27 7.43 -11.04
N GLU A 48 -10.17 8.76 -11.06
CA GLU A 48 -10.17 9.56 -12.29
C GLU A 48 -8.89 10.39 -12.52
N LYS A 49 -7.99 10.48 -11.53
CA LYS A 49 -6.75 11.22 -11.72
C LYS A 49 -5.72 10.38 -12.47
N LYS A 50 -5.51 10.68 -13.74
CA LYS A 50 -4.49 10.05 -14.57
C LYS A 50 -3.13 10.71 -14.33
N TYR A 51 -2.18 9.95 -13.82
CA TYR A 51 -0.80 10.39 -13.64
C TYR A 51 0.05 9.98 -14.86
N LYS A 52 1.05 10.78 -15.22
CA LYS A 52 2.03 10.43 -16.25
C LYS A 52 3.01 9.39 -15.76
N VAL A 53 3.35 9.47 -14.46
CA VAL A 53 4.29 8.57 -13.80
C VAL A 53 3.75 8.15 -12.45
N THR A 54 3.90 6.86 -12.12
CA THR A 54 3.83 6.37 -10.73
C THR A 54 5.25 6.06 -10.27
N PHE A 55 5.72 6.80 -9.27
CA PHE A 55 6.98 6.59 -8.59
C PHE A 55 6.72 5.74 -7.33
N ILE A 56 7.23 4.51 -7.33
CA ILE A 56 7.08 3.56 -6.24
C ILE A 56 8.39 3.42 -5.50
N GLU A 57 8.39 3.70 -4.21
CA GLU A 57 9.51 3.49 -3.30
C GLU A 57 9.27 2.22 -2.47
N LEU A 58 10.13 1.24 -2.63
CA LEU A 58 10.12 -0.02 -1.89
C LEU A 58 11.27 0.03 -0.88
N GLY A 59 10.94 0.28 0.38
CA GLY A 59 11.93 0.53 1.41
C GLY A 59 11.45 0.09 2.79
N SER A 60 12.06 0.65 3.84
CA SER A 60 11.56 0.55 5.21
C SER A 60 11.90 1.80 6.00
N VAL A 61 10.99 2.19 6.91
CA VAL A 61 11.23 3.32 7.82
C VAL A 61 12.39 3.08 8.79
N ARG A 62 12.88 1.84 8.90
CA ARG A 62 14.02 1.46 9.75
C ARG A 62 15.35 1.33 8.99
N CYS A 63 15.34 1.52 7.68
CA CYS A 63 16.51 1.44 6.82
C CYS A 63 17.09 2.85 6.61
N ILE A 64 18.36 3.06 6.94
CA ILE A 64 18.99 4.40 6.87
C ILE A 64 18.93 5.01 5.47
N PRO A 65 19.38 4.34 4.38
CA PRO A 65 19.29 4.93 3.04
C PRO A 65 17.83 5.13 2.59
N CYS A 66 16.87 4.33 3.06
CA CYS A 66 15.45 4.55 2.79
C CYS A 66 14.93 5.82 3.49
N GLN A 67 15.42 6.12 4.71
CA GLN A 67 15.08 7.36 5.41
C GLN A 67 15.56 8.60 4.64
N GLN A 68 16.71 8.51 3.96
CA GLN A 68 17.23 9.57 3.10
C GLN A 68 16.34 9.82 1.87
N MET A 69 15.57 8.82 1.42
CA MET A 69 14.59 8.98 0.34
C MET A 69 13.33 9.73 0.77
N GLN A 70 13.00 9.78 2.08
CA GLN A 70 11.78 10.43 2.56
C GLN A 70 11.67 11.93 2.17
N PRO A 71 12.70 12.78 2.36
CA PRO A 71 12.66 14.16 1.89
C PRO A 71 12.58 14.27 0.36
N VAL A 72 13.22 13.36 -0.38
CA VAL A 72 13.16 13.31 -1.85
C VAL A 72 11.72 13.03 -2.29
N MET A 73 11.09 12.00 -1.75
CA MET A 73 9.69 11.66 -2.06
C MET A 73 8.73 12.83 -1.79
N LYS A 74 8.85 13.46 -0.61
CA LYS A 74 8.04 14.63 -0.25
C LYS A 74 8.24 15.81 -1.21
N SER A 75 9.49 16.05 -1.63
CA SER A 75 9.82 17.10 -2.60
C SER A 75 9.19 16.81 -3.97
N ILE A 76 9.30 15.56 -4.45
CA ILE A 76 8.70 15.13 -5.73
C ILE A 76 7.18 15.27 -5.67
N GLU A 77 6.54 14.81 -4.60
CA GLU A 77 5.09 14.94 -4.42
C GLU A 77 4.65 16.41 -4.41
N ALA A 78 5.35 17.27 -3.67
CA ALA A 78 5.03 18.69 -3.57
C ALA A 78 5.20 19.42 -4.92
N LYS A 79 6.26 19.13 -5.68
CA LYS A 79 6.58 19.81 -6.94
C LYS A 79 5.83 19.25 -8.14
N TYR A 80 5.63 17.93 -8.18
CA TYR A 80 5.15 17.23 -9.38
C TYR A 80 3.88 16.40 -9.15
N GLY A 81 3.24 16.47 -7.98
CA GLY A 81 2.08 15.65 -7.60
C GLY A 81 0.83 15.82 -8.49
N LYS A 82 0.86 16.75 -9.45
CA LYS A 82 -0.16 16.82 -10.52
C LYS A 82 0.05 15.73 -11.57
N ASP A 83 1.30 15.43 -11.90
CA ASP A 83 1.72 14.52 -12.97
C ASP A 83 2.31 13.21 -12.42
N VAL A 84 2.77 13.21 -11.17
CA VAL A 84 3.47 12.09 -10.53
C VAL A 84 2.72 11.63 -9.30
N LYS A 85 2.39 10.33 -9.26
CA LYS A 85 1.94 9.66 -8.05
C LYS A 85 3.15 9.09 -7.32
N VAL A 86 3.27 9.34 -6.02
CA VAL A 86 4.32 8.77 -5.16
C VAL A 86 3.69 7.74 -4.24
N ASP A 87 4.14 6.49 -4.33
CA ASP A 87 3.69 5.38 -3.50
C ASP A 87 4.87 4.81 -2.70
N PHE A 88 4.76 4.76 -1.36
CA PHE A 88 5.75 4.14 -0.49
C PHE A 88 5.21 2.83 0.09
N HIS A 89 6.03 1.77 0.02
CA HIS A 89 5.73 0.49 0.65
C HIS A 89 6.85 0.08 1.60
N ASP A 90 6.54 -0.03 2.90
CA ASP A 90 7.47 -0.60 3.88
C ASP A 90 7.46 -2.13 3.76
N VAL A 91 8.43 -2.65 2.99
CA VAL A 91 8.53 -4.08 2.66
C VAL A 91 8.98 -4.96 3.84
N TRP A 92 9.29 -4.36 4.98
CA TRP A 92 9.57 -5.09 6.23
C TRP A 92 8.31 -5.29 7.09
N THR A 93 7.16 -4.80 6.62
CA THR A 93 5.86 -5.05 7.24
C THR A 93 5.08 -6.12 6.48
N ASP A 94 4.13 -6.77 7.14
CA ASP A 94 3.28 -7.78 6.49
C ASP A 94 2.44 -7.18 5.34
N ALA A 95 2.02 -5.92 5.49
CA ALA A 95 1.30 -5.19 4.44
C ALA A 95 2.18 -4.85 3.23
N GLY A 96 3.46 -4.55 3.45
CA GLY A 96 4.39 -4.14 2.39
C GLY A 96 5.12 -5.28 1.69
N LYS A 97 5.36 -6.42 2.38
CA LYS A 97 6.03 -7.60 1.79
C LYS A 97 5.50 -8.02 0.41
N PRO A 98 4.18 -8.08 0.16
CA PRO A 98 3.66 -8.47 -1.14
C PRO A 98 4.13 -7.58 -2.29
N PHE A 99 4.38 -6.28 -2.02
CA PHE A 99 4.90 -5.36 -3.03
C PHE A 99 6.36 -5.64 -3.35
N GLY A 100 7.18 -6.02 -2.35
CA GLY A 100 8.55 -6.48 -2.59
C GLY A 100 8.61 -7.67 -3.54
N VAL A 101 7.74 -8.65 -3.33
CA VAL A 101 7.60 -9.83 -4.21
C VAL A 101 7.07 -9.42 -5.58
N LYS A 102 6.00 -8.60 -5.63
CA LYS A 102 5.39 -8.14 -6.88
C LYS A 102 6.39 -7.46 -7.81
N TYR A 103 7.25 -6.61 -7.26
CA TYR A 103 8.25 -5.86 -8.02
C TYR A 103 9.60 -6.55 -8.09
N GLY A 104 9.75 -7.74 -7.51
CA GLY A 104 10.96 -8.57 -7.59
C GLY A 104 12.20 -7.84 -7.07
N ILE A 105 12.10 -7.14 -5.92
CA ILE A 105 13.23 -6.41 -5.36
C ILE A 105 14.19 -7.35 -4.64
N GLU A 106 15.49 -7.09 -4.78
CA GLU A 106 16.56 -7.83 -4.13
C GLU A 106 17.21 -7.03 -2.98
N ALA A 107 17.04 -5.72 -3.00
CA ALA A 107 17.59 -4.81 -2.00
C ALA A 107 16.67 -3.62 -1.75
N ILE A 108 16.89 -2.90 -0.65
CA ILE A 108 16.19 -1.65 -0.30
C ILE A 108 17.18 -0.53 -0.01
N PRO A 109 16.84 0.71 -0.35
CA PRO A 109 15.65 1.11 -1.09
C PRO A 109 15.74 0.72 -2.57
N THR A 110 14.59 0.41 -3.18
CA THR A 110 14.46 0.26 -4.64
C THR A 110 13.33 1.15 -5.13
N GLN A 111 13.62 1.96 -6.15
CA GLN A 111 12.66 2.81 -6.82
C GLN A 111 12.22 2.18 -8.13
N VAL A 112 10.91 2.11 -8.35
CA VAL A 112 10.29 1.60 -9.58
C VAL A 112 9.44 2.70 -10.19
N PHE A 113 9.63 2.97 -11.47
CA PHE A 113 8.90 4.00 -12.20
C PHE A 113 8.02 3.36 -13.26
N LEU A 114 6.70 3.57 -13.10
CA LEU A 114 5.70 3.11 -14.06
C LEU A 114 5.19 4.29 -14.88
N ASP A 115 4.95 4.06 -16.17
CA ASP A 115 4.31 5.04 -17.03
C ASP A 115 2.78 5.05 -16.85
N GLU A 116 2.08 5.90 -17.60
CA GLU A 116 0.62 6.07 -17.56
C GLU A 116 -0.17 4.79 -17.86
N THR A 117 0.47 3.78 -18.48
CA THR A 117 -0.12 2.47 -18.75
C THR A 117 0.14 1.45 -17.63
N GLY A 118 0.93 1.83 -16.61
CA GLY A 118 1.35 0.95 -15.53
C GLY A 118 2.55 0.07 -15.89
N LYS A 119 3.21 0.31 -17.03
CA LYS A 119 4.40 -0.41 -17.44
C LYS A 119 5.65 0.20 -16.81
N GLU A 120 6.51 -0.64 -16.21
CA GLU A 120 7.81 -0.22 -15.71
C GLU A 120 8.71 0.24 -16.88
N TYR A 121 9.31 1.43 -16.73
CA TYR A 121 10.24 1.98 -17.71
C TYR A 121 11.60 2.33 -17.12
N TYR A 122 11.70 2.39 -15.77
CA TYR A 122 12.97 2.64 -15.10
C TYR A 122 12.98 2.05 -13.69
N ARG A 123 14.15 1.69 -13.21
CA ARG A 123 14.39 1.18 -11.86
C ARG A 123 15.73 1.67 -11.35
N HIS A 124 15.82 1.97 -10.06
CA HIS A 124 17.06 2.30 -9.36
C HIS A 124 17.12 1.55 -8.02
N VAL A 125 18.32 1.20 -7.58
CA VAL A 125 18.57 0.57 -6.29
C VAL A 125 19.54 1.43 -5.48
N GLY A 126 19.22 1.68 -4.22
CA GLY A 126 19.97 2.55 -3.33
C GLY A 126 19.38 3.95 -3.24
N PHE A 127 20.10 4.86 -2.56
CA PHE A 127 19.71 6.26 -2.49
C PHE A 127 19.73 6.91 -3.87
N PHE A 128 18.66 7.63 -4.22
CA PHE A 128 18.51 8.29 -5.51
C PHE A 128 18.37 9.79 -5.32
N PRO A 129 19.38 10.60 -5.71
CA PRO A 129 19.31 12.04 -5.61
C PRO A 129 18.14 12.63 -6.41
N GLU A 130 17.49 13.66 -5.85
CA GLU A 130 16.32 14.30 -6.49
C GLU A 130 16.60 14.76 -7.91
N GLU A 131 17.76 15.37 -8.15
CA GLU A 131 18.13 15.88 -9.48
C GLU A 131 18.20 14.81 -10.55
N GLU A 132 18.66 13.61 -10.19
CA GLU A 132 18.72 12.48 -11.11
C GLU A 132 17.34 11.85 -11.31
N LEU A 133 16.57 11.73 -10.22
CA LEU A 133 15.19 11.24 -10.26
C LEU A 133 14.34 12.12 -11.19
N VAL A 134 14.46 13.45 -11.12
CA VAL A 134 13.73 14.39 -11.97
C VAL A 134 14.02 14.15 -13.46
N LYS A 135 15.24 13.79 -13.84
CA LYS A 135 15.59 13.45 -15.23
C LYS A 135 14.78 12.23 -15.71
N ILE A 136 14.56 11.25 -14.83
CA ILE A 136 13.75 10.07 -15.14
C ILE A 136 12.29 10.44 -15.33
N LEU A 137 11.74 11.33 -14.50
CA LEU A 137 10.36 11.83 -14.66
C LEU A 137 10.17 12.57 -15.98
N GLN A 138 11.17 13.36 -16.41
CA GLN A 138 11.13 14.09 -17.67
C GLN A 138 11.06 13.17 -18.90
N MET A 139 11.60 11.96 -18.85
CA MET A 139 11.50 10.96 -19.91
C MET A 139 10.03 10.64 -20.28
N LYS A 140 9.09 10.90 -19.37
CA LYS A 140 7.65 10.71 -19.57
C LYS A 140 6.87 12.02 -19.62
N GLY A 141 7.56 13.13 -19.93
CA GLY A 141 6.93 14.43 -20.16
C GLY A 141 6.42 15.14 -18.90
N VAL A 142 6.97 14.81 -17.72
CA VAL A 142 6.78 15.62 -16.52
C VAL A 142 7.56 16.91 -16.70
N LYS A 143 6.87 18.06 -16.58
CA LYS A 143 7.49 19.38 -16.74
C LYS A 143 8.15 19.81 -15.45
N ILE A 144 9.36 20.35 -15.53
CA ILE A 144 10.03 21.04 -14.41
C ILE A 144 9.43 22.44 -14.32
N ASN A 145 8.95 22.81 -13.13
CA ASN A 145 8.51 24.17 -12.84
C ASN A 145 9.68 24.97 -12.27
#